data_fc72a646740c291caaa495371b0c3cbc
#
_entry.id   fc72a646740c291caaa495371b0c3cbc
#
_cell.length_a   1.000
_cell.length_b   1.000
_cell.length_c   1.000
_cell.angle_alpha   90.00
_cell.angle_beta   90.00
_cell.angle_gamma   90.00
#
_symmetry.space_group_name_H-M   'P 1'
#
loop_
_entity.id
_entity.type
_entity.pdbx_description
1 polymer ?
#
loop_
_entity_poly.entity_id
_entity_poly.type
_entity_poly.pdbx_seq_one_letter_code
_entity_poly.pdbx_strand_id
1 'polypeptide(L)'
;MNFTYTVNDFKTYFSVRYFSYLTDIVYSAEKTYNTGDEVYYNDKFFTSAIDNNIGHTPVDGDYWVTTIDSIENYVLDSDISNAIGEATMNFNEGLWGTEEEKKLAFGYLVAHYLCCDIQTALQGVSSTGNYPIQSKTVGSISVGFAIPLMYLNDPFIGYLNKTGFGQKYFSLLLPRLRGKGFAIAVGRSLP
;
A
#
# COMPACT_ATOMS: atom_id res chain seq x y z
N MET A 1 14.87 -18.12 -8.82
CA MET A 1 14.82 -16.65 -8.96
C MET A 1 16.26 -16.16 -9.00
N ASN A 2 16.68 -15.54 -10.12
CA ASN A 2 18.05 -14.98 -10.25
C ASN A 2 18.11 -13.49 -9.86
N PHE A 3 16.95 -12.95 -9.53
CA PHE A 3 16.74 -11.57 -9.15
C PHE A 3 16.81 -11.45 -7.61
N THR A 4 17.60 -10.52 -7.11
CA THR A 4 17.74 -10.26 -5.67
C THR A 4 17.01 -8.98 -5.29
N TYR A 5 16.16 -9.08 -4.28
CA TYR A 5 15.44 -7.95 -3.70
C TYR A 5 15.56 -8.01 -2.18
N THR A 6 15.96 -6.90 -1.58
CA THR A 6 16.27 -6.82 -0.14
C THR A 6 15.31 -5.87 0.58
N VAL A 7 15.31 -5.94 1.90
CA VAL A 7 14.60 -4.96 2.76
C VAL A 7 15.03 -3.53 2.43
N ASN A 8 16.32 -3.29 2.16
CA ASN A 8 16.83 -1.97 1.80
C ASN A 8 16.31 -1.50 0.42
N ASP A 9 16.17 -2.41 -0.56
CA ASP A 9 15.52 -2.08 -1.83
C ASP A 9 14.08 -1.61 -1.59
N PHE A 10 13.35 -2.32 -0.71
CA PHE A 10 11.98 -1.94 -0.36
C PHE A 10 11.92 -0.54 0.27
N LYS A 11 12.72 -0.29 1.30
CA LYS A 11 12.76 1.01 2.00
C LYS A 11 13.18 2.18 1.09
N THR A 12 13.96 1.90 0.03
CA THR A 12 14.34 2.91 -0.95
C THR A 12 13.15 3.37 -1.81
N TYR A 13 12.25 2.45 -2.18
CA TYR A 13 11.10 2.75 -3.02
C TYR A 13 9.86 3.22 -2.24
N PHE A 14 9.68 2.72 -1.02
CA PHE A 14 8.49 2.98 -0.20
C PHE A 14 8.87 3.76 1.05
N SER A 15 8.57 5.06 1.01
CA SER A 15 8.78 5.94 2.16
C SER A 15 7.76 5.67 3.27
N VAL A 16 8.06 6.14 4.47
CA VAL A 16 7.19 6.10 5.66
C VAL A 16 5.75 6.53 5.39
N ARG A 17 5.56 7.50 4.54
CA ARG A 17 4.24 8.06 4.17
C ARG A 17 3.25 7.00 3.63
N TYR A 18 3.72 5.90 3.05
CA TYR A 18 2.87 4.83 2.54
C TYR A 18 2.36 3.88 3.63
N PHE A 19 3.04 3.84 4.77
CA PHE A 19 2.78 2.91 5.86
C PHE A 19 2.45 3.58 7.18
N SER A 20 2.41 4.91 7.22
CA SER A 20 1.96 5.66 8.40
C SER A 20 0.49 5.36 8.70
N TYR A 21 0.21 5.03 9.96
CA TYR A 21 -1.16 4.80 10.45
C TYR A 21 -1.92 6.09 10.75
N LEU A 22 -1.26 7.22 10.68
CA LEU A 22 -1.84 8.52 10.99
C LEU A 22 -2.69 8.97 9.80
N THR A 23 -4.00 9.02 9.97
CA THR A 23 -4.95 9.42 8.93
C THR A 23 -5.10 10.94 8.81
N ASP A 24 -4.81 11.69 9.87
CA ASP A 24 -5.02 13.14 9.98
C ASP A 24 -3.71 13.91 10.14
N ILE A 25 -2.64 13.43 9.54
CA ILE A 25 -1.30 13.99 9.67
C ILE A 25 -1.01 15.19 8.75
N VAL A 26 -1.87 15.45 7.75
CA VAL A 26 -1.63 16.59 6.86
C VAL A 26 -1.85 17.89 7.65
N TYR A 27 -0.83 18.75 7.62
CA TYR A 27 -0.92 20.05 8.28
C TYR A 27 -2.13 20.86 7.79
N SER A 28 -2.82 21.48 8.73
CA SER A 28 -3.87 22.45 8.47
C SER A 28 -3.62 23.71 9.32
N ALA A 29 -3.64 24.87 8.70
CA ALA A 29 -3.45 26.15 9.43
C ALA A 29 -4.61 26.48 10.41
N GLU A 30 -5.76 25.82 10.24
CA GLU A 30 -6.95 26.02 11.08
C GLU A 30 -7.00 25.09 12.29
N LYS A 31 -6.17 24.04 12.30
CA LYS A 31 -6.11 23.06 13.39
C LYS A 31 -5.14 23.53 14.46
N THR A 32 -5.51 23.30 15.72
CA THR A 32 -4.63 23.52 16.87
C THR A 32 -3.85 22.24 17.16
N TYR A 33 -2.55 22.35 17.35
CA TYR A 33 -1.64 21.26 17.67
C TYR A 33 -1.03 21.48 19.06
N ASN A 34 -0.81 20.40 19.77
CA ASN A 34 -0.15 20.42 21.07
C ASN A 34 1.25 19.87 20.94
N THR A 35 2.08 20.11 21.95
CA THR A 35 3.44 19.56 22.03
C THR A 35 3.41 18.04 21.80
N GLY A 36 4.20 17.57 20.81
CA GLY A 36 4.28 16.16 20.44
C GLY A 36 3.35 15.73 19.30
N ASP A 37 2.39 16.58 18.89
CA ASP A 37 1.55 16.30 17.73
C ASP A 37 2.39 16.30 16.44
N GLU A 38 2.24 15.27 15.63
CA GLU A 38 2.96 15.13 14.37
C GLU A 38 2.11 15.55 13.18
N VAL A 39 2.77 16.22 12.21
CA VAL A 39 2.15 16.62 10.95
C VAL A 39 3.06 16.35 9.77
N TYR A 40 2.45 16.13 8.60
CA TYR A 40 3.15 16.00 7.33
C TYR A 40 2.94 17.27 6.50
N TYR A 41 4.04 17.89 6.09
CA TYR A 41 4.05 19.11 5.30
C TYR A 41 5.29 19.17 4.41
N ASN A 42 5.13 19.48 3.12
CA ASN A 42 6.21 19.60 2.13
C ASN A 42 7.20 18.41 2.16
N ASP A 43 6.65 17.18 2.09
CA ASP A 43 7.42 15.92 2.07
C ASP A 43 8.28 15.66 3.31
N LYS A 44 7.95 16.30 4.44
CA LYS A 44 8.61 16.11 5.73
C LYS A 44 7.60 15.94 6.85
N PHE A 45 8.03 15.28 7.90
CA PHE A 45 7.30 15.20 9.16
C PHE A 45 7.84 16.26 10.12
N PHE A 46 6.92 16.88 10.85
CA PHE A 46 7.22 17.86 11.88
C PHE A 46 6.45 17.51 13.14
N THR A 47 7.09 17.70 14.29
CA THR A 47 6.46 17.58 15.61
C THR A 47 6.26 18.98 16.17
N SER A 48 5.07 19.27 16.73
CA SER A 48 4.82 20.51 17.41
C SER A 48 5.68 20.63 18.67
N ALA A 49 6.42 21.72 18.79
CA ALA A 49 7.29 22.01 19.93
C ALA A 49 6.55 22.71 21.07
N ILE A 50 5.33 23.21 20.82
CA ILE A 50 4.54 23.97 21.78
C ILE A 50 3.08 23.51 21.81
N ASP A 51 2.41 23.80 22.92
CA ASP A 51 0.95 23.67 23.02
C ASP A 51 0.24 24.85 22.34
N ASN A 52 -0.99 24.59 21.90
CA ASN A 52 -1.83 25.58 21.20
C ASN A 52 -1.17 26.18 19.95
N ASN A 53 -0.38 25.40 19.26
CA ASN A 53 0.26 25.76 18.00
C ASN A 53 -0.79 25.81 16.89
N ILE A 54 -1.19 27.03 16.49
CA ILE A 54 -2.17 27.26 15.43
C ILE A 54 -1.66 28.31 14.45
N GLY A 55 -1.87 28.08 13.16
CA GLY A 55 -1.52 29.03 12.11
C GLY A 55 -0.02 29.12 11.78
N HIS A 56 0.85 28.44 12.52
CA HIS A 56 2.29 28.42 12.25
C HIS A 56 2.63 27.34 11.23
N THR A 57 3.08 27.75 10.04
CA THR A 57 3.50 26.80 8.99
C THR A 57 4.68 25.95 9.47
N PRO A 58 4.65 24.61 9.25
CA PRO A 58 5.73 23.72 9.68
C PRO A 58 7.06 24.03 8.99
N VAL A 59 7.97 24.60 9.78
CA VAL A 59 9.38 24.81 9.46
C VAL A 59 10.17 24.65 10.75
N ASP A 60 11.40 24.15 10.67
CA ASP A 60 12.25 24.06 11.87
C ASP A 60 12.40 25.41 12.57
N GLY A 61 12.14 25.42 13.87
CA GLY A 61 12.18 26.62 14.68
C GLY A 61 11.45 26.48 16.01
N ASP A 62 10.94 27.58 16.54
CA ASP A 62 10.33 27.62 17.87
C ASP A 62 9.01 26.85 17.96
N TYR A 63 8.28 26.70 16.85
CA TYR A 63 6.94 26.08 16.80
C TYR A 63 6.95 24.64 16.34
N TRP A 64 7.92 24.28 15.51
CA TRP A 64 7.99 22.97 14.90
C TRP A 64 9.43 22.46 14.88
N VAL A 65 9.58 21.16 15.06
CA VAL A 65 10.86 20.46 14.91
C VAL A 65 10.72 19.43 13.82
N THR A 66 11.64 19.38 12.86
CA THR A 66 11.65 18.32 11.85
C THR A 66 11.83 16.98 12.54
N THR A 67 10.84 16.10 12.37
CA THR A 67 10.93 14.73 12.83
C THR A 67 11.54 13.89 11.73
N ILE A 68 12.62 13.20 12.02
CA ILE A 68 13.16 12.15 11.15
C ILE A 68 12.32 10.92 11.46
N ASP A 69 11.18 10.79 10.76
CA ASP A 69 10.39 9.60 10.87
C ASP A 69 10.93 8.53 9.92
N SER A 70 10.93 7.28 10.37
CA SER A 70 11.42 6.14 9.63
C SER A 70 10.29 5.13 9.43
N ILE A 71 10.28 4.47 8.27
CA ILE A 71 9.37 3.35 8.02
C ILE A 71 9.48 2.27 9.13
N GLU A 72 10.62 2.18 9.80
CA GLU A 72 10.88 1.25 10.90
C GLU A 72 10.00 1.50 12.12
N ASN A 73 9.46 2.71 12.28
CA ASN A 73 8.50 3.03 13.35
C ASN A 73 7.13 2.39 13.11
N TYR A 74 6.83 2.01 11.88
CA TYR A 74 5.52 1.47 11.48
C TYR A 74 5.59 0.02 11.03
N VAL A 75 6.74 -0.41 10.51
CA VAL A 75 6.93 -1.72 9.90
C VAL A 75 8.30 -2.27 10.28
N LEU A 76 8.33 -3.45 10.87
CA LEU A 76 9.58 -4.12 11.22
C LEU A 76 10.24 -4.74 9.99
N ASP A 77 11.57 -4.86 10.02
CA ASP A 77 12.34 -5.54 8.97
C ASP A 77 11.94 -7.00 8.80
N SER A 78 11.49 -7.64 9.89
CA SER A 78 10.93 -9.00 9.87
C SER A 78 9.66 -9.08 9.03
N ASP A 79 8.78 -8.08 9.11
CA ASP A 79 7.52 -8.06 8.38
C ASP A 79 7.78 -7.85 6.88
N ILE A 80 8.71 -6.95 6.56
CA ILE A 80 9.16 -6.75 5.17
C ILE A 80 9.79 -8.05 4.62
N SER A 81 10.61 -8.73 5.42
CA SER A 81 11.26 -9.98 5.00
C SER A 81 10.24 -11.10 4.75
N ASN A 82 9.21 -11.21 5.59
CA ASN A 82 8.12 -12.17 5.41
C ASN A 82 7.34 -11.86 4.11
N ALA A 83 6.97 -10.60 3.89
CA ALA A 83 6.28 -10.18 2.68
C ALA A 83 7.12 -10.40 1.41
N ILE A 84 8.45 -10.24 1.46
CA ILE A 84 9.38 -10.61 0.38
C ILE A 84 9.31 -12.12 0.12
N GLY A 85 9.29 -12.94 1.17
CA GLY A 85 9.14 -14.39 1.05
C GLY A 85 7.85 -14.78 0.34
N GLU A 86 6.72 -14.21 0.73
CA GLU A 86 5.42 -14.48 0.10
C GLU A 86 5.36 -13.99 -1.35
N ALA A 87 5.86 -12.78 -1.61
CA ALA A 87 5.92 -12.23 -2.96
C ALA A 87 6.76 -13.12 -3.90
N THR A 88 7.84 -13.70 -3.40
CA THR A 88 8.73 -14.58 -4.17
C THR A 88 7.99 -15.81 -4.71
N MET A 89 7.02 -16.35 -3.98
CA MET A 89 6.23 -17.51 -4.41
C MET A 89 5.33 -17.21 -5.60
N ASN A 90 4.91 -15.95 -5.77
CA ASN A 90 3.93 -15.52 -6.76
C ASN A 90 4.50 -14.61 -7.85
N PHE A 91 5.80 -14.33 -7.81
CA PHE A 91 6.45 -13.46 -8.79
C PHE A 91 7.12 -14.26 -9.91
N ASN A 92 6.72 -13.99 -11.13
CA ASN A 92 7.37 -14.56 -12.32
C ASN A 92 8.31 -13.54 -12.97
N GLU A 93 9.61 -13.65 -12.66
CA GLU A 93 10.64 -12.74 -13.19
C GLU A 93 10.77 -12.75 -14.71
N GLY A 94 10.42 -13.86 -15.35
CA GLY A 94 10.47 -14.01 -16.82
C GLY A 94 9.47 -13.13 -17.59
N LEU A 95 8.53 -12.49 -16.90
CA LEU A 95 7.58 -11.55 -17.50
C LEU A 95 8.15 -10.13 -17.64
N TRP A 96 9.25 -9.82 -16.96
CA TRP A 96 9.82 -8.48 -16.86
C TRP A 96 11.12 -8.38 -17.66
N GLY A 97 11.36 -7.22 -18.29
CA GLY A 97 12.49 -7.02 -19.18
C GLY A 97 13.77 -6.65 -18.45
N THR A 98 13.76 -5.54 -17.71
CA THR A 98 14.93 -5.00 -17.02
C THR A 98 14.92 -5.30 -15.52
N GLU A 99 16.07 -5.16 -14.85
CA GLU A 99 16.15 -5.31 -13.41
C GLU A 99 15.35 -4.23 -12.66
N GLU A 100 15.31 -3.01 -13.19
CA GLU A 100 14.52 -1.91 -12.65
C GLU A 100 13.02 -2.22 -12.71
N GLU A 101 12.55 -2.77 -13.85
CA GLU A 101 11.15 -3.20 -13.98
C GLU A 101 10.82 -4.32 -12.98
N LYS A 102 11.72 -5.29 -12.81
CA LYS A 102 11.56 -6.36 -11.83
C LYS A 102 11.47 -5.79 -10.43
N LYS A 103 12.41 -4.92 -10.04
CA LYS A 103 12.44 -4.29 -8.71
C LYS A 103 11.17 -3.49 -8.42
N LEU A 104 10.72 -2.69 -9.37
CA LEU A 104 9.51 -1.90 -9.22
C LEU A 104 8.27 -2.77 -9.06
N ALA A 105 8.08 -3.73 -9.96
CA ALA A 105 6.91 -4.61 -9.92
C ALA A 105 6.92 -5.51 -8.68
N PHE A 106 8.05 -6.09 -8.35
CA PHE A 106 8.20 -6.91 -7.16
C PHE A 106 7.96 -6.10 -5.89
N GLY A 107 8.47 -4.86 -5.83
CA GLY A 107 8.23 -3.95 -4.72
C GLY A 107 6.74 -3.67 -4.48
N TYR A 108 5.94 -3.46 -5.54
CA TYR A 108 4.49 -3.33 -5.40
C TYR A 108 3.82 -4.61 -4.89
N LEU A 109 4.31 -5.77 -5.31
CA LEU A 109 3.80 -7.05 -4.82
C LEU A 109 4.13 -7.25 -3.34
N VAL A 110 5.36 -6.96 -2.92
CA VAL A 110 5.79 -6.97 -1.51
C VAL A 110 4.94 -6.01 -0.68
N ALA A 111 4.76 -4.77 -1.15
CA ALA A 111 3.93 -3.79 -0.46
C ALA A 111 2.47 -4.23 -0.31
N HIS A 112 1.94 -4.96 -1.29
CA HIS A 112 0.61 -5.55 -1.22
C HIS A 112 0.50 -6.59 -0.09
N TYR A 113 1.42 -7.56 -0.04
CA TYR A 113 1.44 -8.58 1.02
C TYR A 113 1.62 -7.94 2.38
N LEU A 114 2.60 -7.05 2.52
CA LEU A 114 2.86 -6.33 3.75
C LEU A 114 1.63 -5.58 4.28
N CYS A 115 0.88 -4.88 3.40
CA CYS A 115 -0.37 -4.22 3.79
C CYS A 115 -1.43 -5.21 4.27
N CYS A 116 -1.57 -6.37 3.60
CA CYS A 116 -2.52 -7.39 4.01
C CYS A 116 -2.17 -7.96 5.39
N ASP A 117 -0.88 -8.19 5.65
CA ASP A 117 -0.39 -8.73 6.92
C ASP A 117 -0.59 -7.73 8.06
N ILE A 118 -0.25 -6.47 7.85
CA ILE A 118 -0.47 -5.40 8.81
C ILE A 118 -1.96 -5.25 9.13
N GLN A 119 -2.83 -5.25 8.12
CA GLN A 119 -4.28 -5.17 8.33
C GLN A 119 -4.80 -6.38 9.12
N THR A 120 -4.27 -7.56 8.85
CA THR A 120 -4.61 -8.78 9.57
C THR A 120 -4.12 -8.71 11.02
N ALA A 121 -2.90 -8.23 11.26
CA ALA A 121 -2.33 -8.06 12.58
C ALA A 121 -3.12 -7.04 13.43
N LEU A 122 -3.55 -5.93 12.84
CA LEU A 122 -4.38 -4.93 13.52
C LEU A 122 -5.76 -5.46 13.91
N GLN A 123 -6.33 -6.37 13.13
CA GLN A 123 -7.61 -6.99 13.43
C GLN A 123 -7.48 -8.20 14.38
N GLY A 124 -6.25 -8.71 14.55
CA GLY A 124 -5.96 -9.87 15.38
C GLY A 124 -6.72 -11.12 14.96
N VAL A 125 -7.04 -11.98 15.92
CA VAL A 125 -7.79 -13.23 15.69
C VAL A 125 -9.23 -13.00 15.19
N SER A 126 -9.72 -11.79 15.25
CA SER A 126 -11.04 -11.39 14.72
C SER A 126 -10.97 -10.94 13.26
N SER A 127 -9.80 -11.08 12.60
CA SER A 127 -9.65 -10.67 11.21
C SER A 127 -10.61 -11.48 10.33
N THR A 128 -11.61 -10.79 9.79
CA THR A 128 -12.44 -11.31 8.72
C THR A 128 -11.81 -10.90 7.40
N GLY A 129 -11.71 -11.84 6.45
CA GLY A 129 -11.10 -11.56 5.16
C GLY A 129 -11.70 -10.30 4.53
N ASN A 130 -10.85 -9.32 4.21
CA ASN A 130 -11.26 -8.09 3.54
C ASN A 130 -11.64 -8.40 2.09
N TYR A 131 -12.88 -8.80 1.87
CA TYR A 131 -13.44 -8.94 0.53
C TYR A 131 -13.85 -7.57 -0.01
N PRO A 132 -13.76 -7.35 -1.33
CA PRO A 132 -14.28 -6.14 -1.94
C PRO A 132 -15.74 -5.92 -1.55
N ILE A 133 -16.03 -4.76 -0.98
CA ILE A 133 -17.40 -4.42 -0.57
C ILE A 133 -18.20 -4.07 -1.82
N GLN A 134 -19.22 -4.86 -2.16
CA GLN A 134 -20.10 -4.59 -3.30
C GLN A 134 -21.10 -3.48 -3.02
N SER A 135 -21.50 -3.29 -1.78
CA SER A 135 -22.39 -2.20 -1.38
C SER A 135 -22.15 -1.78 0.05
N LYS A 136 -22.31 -0.51 0.34
CA LYS A 136 -22.27 0.06 1.68
C LYS A 136 -23.51 0.92 1.89
N THR A 137 -24.28 0.61 2.94
CA THR A 137 -25.46 1.40 3.31
C THR A 137 -25.16 2.14 4.60
N VAL A 138 -25.39 3.46 4.59
CA VAL A 138 -25.28 4.32 5.78
C VAL A 138 -26.58 5.12 5.89
N GLY A 139 -27.41 4.78 6.86
CA GLY A 139 -28.75 5.35 6.98
C GLY A 139 -29.64 5.02 5.76
N SER A 140 -30.17 6.05 5.10
CA SER A 140 -30.99 5.90 3.88
C SER A 140 -30.19 5.92 2.57
N ILE A 141 -28.86 6.06 2.64
CA ILE A 141 -28.01 6.13 1.45
C ILE A 141 -27.32 4.78 1.26
N SER A 142 -27.51 4.19 0.09
CA SER A 142 -26.81 2.97 -0.34
C SER A 142 -25.91 3.29 -1.54
N VAL A 143 -24.62 2.98 -1.42
CA VAL A 143 -23.65 3.14 -2.49
C VAL A 143 -23.24 1.75 -2.97
N GLY A 144 -23.51 1.47 -4.25
CA GLY A 144 -23.07 0.24 -4.92
C GLY A 144 -21.74 0.45 -5.64
N PHE A 145 -20.83 -0.51 -5.52
CA PHE A 145 -19.55 -0.52 -6.23
C PHE A 145 -19.59 -1.59 -7.32
N ALA A 146 -19.34 -1.19 -8.58
CA ALA A 146 -19.21 -2.14 -9.68
C ALA A 146 -17.84 -2.83 -9.59
N ILE A 147 -17.83 -4.10 -9.16
CA ILE A 147 -16.60 -4.90 -9.17
C ILE A 147 -16.54 -5.63 -10.51
N PRO A 148 -15.50 -5.41 -11.34
CA PRO A 148 -15.35 -6.14 -12.59
C PRO A 148 -15.34 -7.65 -12.38
N LEU A 149 -16.04 -8.40 -13.24
CA LEU A 149 -16.17 -9.85 -13.13
C LEU A 149 -14.82 -10.59 -13.08
N MET A 150 -13.79 -10.06 -13.72
CA MET A 150 -12.45 -10.64 -13.67
C MET A 150 -11.86 -10.73 -12.25
N TYR A 151 -12.24 -9.80 -11.36
CA TYR A 151 -11.81 -9.83 -9.96
C TYR A 151 -12.58 -10.87 -9.13
N LEU A 152 -13.77 -11.24 -9.59
CA LEU A 152 -14.59 -12.24 -8.92
C LEU A 152 -14.29 -13.67 -9.37
N ASN A 153 -13.80 -13.82 -10.61
CA ASN A 153 -13.59 -15.12 -11.23
C ASN A 153 -12.19 -15.69 -11.01
N ASP A 154 -11.20 -14.85 -10.68
CA ASP A 154 -9.83 -15.27 -10.41
C ASP A 154 -9.46 -14.91 -8.97
N PRO A 155 -9.24 -15.91 -8.08
CA PRO A 155 -8.90 -15.67 -6.69
C PRO A 155 -7.63 -14.84 -6.49
N PHE A 156 -6.62 -15.00 -7.36
CA PHE A 156 -5.38 -14.23 -7.28
C PHE A 156 -5.60 -12.77 -7.64
N ILE A 157 -6.33 -12.50 -8.73
CA ILE A 157 -6.69 -11.14 -9.13
C ILE A 157 -7.59 -10.49 -8.06
N GLY A 158 -8.53 -11.24 -7.51
CA GLY A 158 -9.38 -10.81 -6.40
C GLY A 158 -8.56 -10.44 -5.16
N TYR A 159 -7.54 -11.24 -4.85
CA TYR A 159 -6.63 -10.95 -3.74
C TYR A 159 -5.83 -9.68 -3.98
N LEU A 160 -5.21 -9.49 -5.14
CA LEU A 160 -4.47 -8.28 -5.49
C LEU A 160 -5.33 -7.02 -5.42
N ASN A 161 -6.62 -7.13 -5.64
CA ASN A 161 -7.55 -5.98 -5.59
C ASN A 161 -7.84 -5.48 -4.16
N LYS A 162 -7.37 -6.18 -3.12
CA LYS A 162 -7.57 -5.75 -1.72
C LYS A 162 -6.80 -4.49 -1.34
N THR A 163 -5.72 -4.18 -2.05
CA THR A 163 -4.88 -2.99 -1.77
C THR A 163 -4.59 -2.20 -3.04
N GLY A 164 -4.35 -0.89 -2.90
CA GLY A 164 -3.88 -0.05 -3.99
C GLY A 164 -2.56 -0.50 -4.59
N PHE A 165 -1.67 -1.09 -3.79
CA PHE A 165 -0.40 -1.65 -4.25
C PHE A 165 -0.61 -2.88 -5.12
N GLY A 166 -1.51 -3.78 -4.74
CA GLY A 166 -1.87 -4.94 -5.56
C GLY A 166 -2.53 -4.56 -6.88
N GLN A 167 -3.41 -3.55 -6.88
CA GLN A 167 -3.98 -2.98 -8.11
C GLN A 167 -2.89 -2.39 -9.00
N LYS A 168 -1.91 -1.71 -8.42
CA LYS A 168 -0.77 -1.16 -9.15
C LYS A 168 0.09 -2.25 -9.77
N TYR A 169 0.43 -3.29 -8.99
CA TYR A 169 1.12 -4.47 -9.51
C TYR A 169 0.36 -5.10 -10.67
N PHE A 170 -0.94 -5.32 -10.52
CA PHE A 170 -1.79 -5.90 -11.57
C PHE A 170 -1.83 -5.04 -12.83
N SER A 171 -1.88 -3.70 -12.69
CA SER A 171 -1.84 -2.78 -13.84
C SER A 171 -0.54 -2.89 -14.64
N LEU A 172 0.58 -3.20 -13.99
CA LEU A 172 1.88 -3.43 -14.64
C LEU A 172 1.97 -4.82 -15.26
N LEU A 173 1.33 -5.82 -14.64
CA LEU A 173 1.34 -7.22 -15.07
C LEU A 173 0.47 -7.45 -16.31
N LEU A 174 -0.71 -6.85 -16.36
CA LEU A 174 -1.74 -7.12 -17.37
C LEU A 174 -1.25 -6.92 -18.83
N PRO A 175 -0.54 -5.84 -19.20
CA PRO A 175 0.00 -5.68 -20.55
C PRO A 175 0.99 -6.78 -20.93
N ARG A 176 1.76 -7.29 -19.98
CA ARG A 176 2.77 -8.33 -20.20
C ARG A 176 2.15 -9.71 -20.42
N LEU A 177 1.06 -10.00 -19.75
CA LEU A 177 0.27 -11.20 -20.00
C LEU A 177 -0.34 -11.19 -21.41
N ARG A 178 -0.85 -10.04 -21.86
CA ARG A 178 -1.44 -9.88 -23.20
C ARG A 178 -0.40 -9.93 -24.31
N GLY A 179 0.80 -9.37 -24.09
CA GLY A 179 1.87 -9.30 -25.11
C GLY A 179 2.59 -10.62 -25.37
N LYS A 180 2.52 -11.62 -24.49
CA LYS A 180 3.16 -12.94 -24.63
C LYS A 180 2.23 -14.03 -25.14
N GLY A 181 1.09 -13.68 -25.76
CA GLY A 181 0.21 -14.65 -26.42
C GLY A 181 -0.55 -15.57 -25.47
N PHE A 182 -0.82 -15.15 -24.25
CA PHE A 182 -1.81 -15.80 -23.41
C PHE A 182 -3.20 -15.53 -24.00
N ALA A 183 -3.61 -16.42 -24.91
CA ALA A 183 -5.00 -16.53 -25.28
C ALA A 183 -5.75 -17.04 -24.06
N ILE A 184 -6.50 -16.16 -23.38
CA ILE A 184 -7.57 -16.61 -22.48
C ILE A 184 -8.60 -17.28 -23.39
N ALA A 185 -8.56 -18.60 -23.48
CA ALA A 185 -9.61 -19.36 -24.13
C ALA A 185 -10.88 -19.19 -23.28
N VAL A 186 -11.68 -18.20 -23.60
CA VAL A 186 -13.06 -18.12 -23.12
C VAL A 186 -13.80 -19.26 -23.83
N GLY A 187 -13.84 -20.42 -23.19
CA GLY A 187 -14.66 -21.53 -23.64
C GLY A 187 -16.14 -21.10 -23.60
N ARG A 188 -16.66 -20.65 -24.74
CA ARG A 188 -18.08 -20.68 -24.99
C ARG A 188 -18.47 -22.15 -25.19
N SER A 189 -19.07 -22.76 -24.18
CA SER A 189 -19.93 -23.92 -24.46
C SER A 189 -21.12 -23.42 -25.27
N LEU A 190 -21.14 -23.73 -26.54
CA LEU A 190 -22.34 -23.62 -27.35
C LEU A 190 -23.30 -24.71 -26.92
N PRO A 191 -24.59 -24.42 -26.92
CA PRO A 191 -25.66 -25.35 -26.53
C PRO A 191 -25.75 -26.59 -27.43
#